data_0e2b763e67249c5f75f205ee3754c0e6
#
_entry.id   0e2b763e67249c5f75f205ee3754c0e6
#
_cell.length_a   1.000
_cell.length_b   1.000
_cell.length_c   1.000
_cell.angle_alpha   90.00
_cell.angle_beta   90.00
_cell.angle_gamma   90.00
#
_symmetry.space_group_name_H-M   'P 1'
#
loop_
_entity.id
_entity.type
_entity.pdbx_description
1 polymer ?
#
loop_
_entity_poly.entity_id
_entity_poly.type
_entity_poly.pdbx_seq_one_letter_code
_entity_poly.pdbx_strand_id
1 'polypeptide(L)'
;MTKIYLGIDNGLKGGLVALSSLAGVAPIAMAAMPTRKKSSGNEVAAELVMAFIDGLHCDIRSSLTVIIETPGKHSPGAQALCSMWDSYGVLRAICEVKGIRHHRITPQTWQKKMLPGCEKGNTKPFAESVARRLWPAETWLATAKCSTPHDGLIDAALMAEYARREKL
;
A
#
# COMPACT_ATOMS: atom_id res chain seq x y z
N MET A 1 16.94 16.48 -1.41
CA MET A 1 16.02 15.67 -2.24
C MET A 1 14.81 15.29 -1.38
N THR A 2 13.61 15.36 -1.93
CA THR A 2 12.39 14.99 -1.23
C THR A 2 12.32 13.47 -1.10
N LYS A 3 12.20 12.94 0.11
CA LYS A 3 11.94 11.51 0.32
C LYS A 3 10.52 11.15 -0.10
N ILE A 4 10.36 9.96 -0.64
CA ILE A 4 9.07 9.35 -1.01
C ILE A 4 8.85 8.11 -0.16
N TYR A 5 7.64 7.96 0.37
CA TYR A 5 7.19 6.80 1.12
C TYR A 5 6.10 6.10 0.32
N LEU A 6 6.35 4.88 -0.10
CA LEU A 6 5.41 4.05 -0.85
C LEU A 6 4.84 2.97 0.05
N GLY A 7 3.56 3.09 0.38
CA GLY A 7 2.81 2.04 1.07
C GLY A 7 2.25 1.03 0.06
N ILE A 8 2.32 -0.24 0.39
CA ILE A 8 1.80 -1.35 -0.42
C ILE A 8 0.96 -2.27 0.45
N ASP A 9 -0.36 -2.24 0.24
CA ASP A 9 -1.24 -3.33 0.65
C ASP A 9 -1.09 -4.48 -0.36
N ASN A 10 -0.55 -5.61 0.08
CA ASN A 10 -0.13 -6.71 -0.79
C ASN A 10 -1.26 -7.62 -1.30
N GLY A 11 -2.50 -7.37 -0.92
CA GLY A 11 -3.64 -8.13 -1.42
C GLY A 11 -3.86 -7.92 -2.93
N LEU A 12 -4.46 -8.92 -3.62
CA LEU A 12 -4.88 -8.74 -5.03
C LEU A 12 -5.93 -7.64 -5.22
N LYS A 13 -6.61 -7.27 -4.14
CA LYS A 13 -7.49 -6.11 -4.04
C LYS A 13 -6.86 -4.98 -3.24
N GLY A 14 -5.55 -5.01 -3.08
CA GLY A 14 -4.78 -4.00 -2.37
C GLY A 14 -4.48 -2.78 -3.22
N GLY A 15 -3.43 -2.04 -2.86
CA GLY A 15 -3.06 -0.83 -3.58
C GLY A 15 -1.64 -0.38 -3.30
N LEU A 16 -1.22 0.59 -4.11
CA LEU A 16 0.05 1.29 -4.01
C LEU A 16 -0.24 2.78 -3.87
N VAL A 17 0.34 3.42 -2.85
CA VAL A 17 0.22 4.88 -2.67
C VAL A 17 1.56 5.48 -2.28
N ALA A 18 2.02 6.44 -3.05
CA ALA A 18 3.25 7.17 -2.82
C ALA A 18 2.97 8.56 -2.22
N LEU A 19 3.60 8.87 -1.11
CA LEU A 19 3.54 10.16 -0.42
C LEU A 19 4.91 10.83 -0.42
N SER A 20 4.93 12.16 -0.53
CA SER A 20 6.15 12.92 -0.27
C SER A 20 6.45 12.99 1.24
N SER A 21 7.69 13.35 1.59
CA SER A 21 8.07 13.62 2.98
C SER A 21 7.37 14.84 3.59
N LEU A 22 6.72 15.67 2.74
CA LEU A 22 5.96 16.83 3.20
C LEU A 22 4.60 16.40 3.74
N ALA A 23 4.27 16.85 4.95
CA ALA A 23 2.99 16.55 5.58
C ALA A 23 1.83 17.31 4.90
N GLY A 24 0.65 16.69 4.84
CA GLY A 24 -0.57 17.34 4.35
C GLY A 24 -0.63 17.57 2.85
N VAL A 25 0.37 17.10 2.10
CA VAL A 25 0.35 17.14 0.63
C VAL A 25 -0.40 15.91 0.11
N ALA A 26 -1.11 16.09 -1.00
CA ALA A 26 -1.80 15.01 -1.71
C ALA A 26 -0.82 13.87 -2.10
N PRO A 27 -1.30 12.64 -2.25
CA PRO A 27 -0.50 11.56 -2.80
C PRO A 27 0.14 11.94 -4.14
N ILE A 28 1.42 11.57 -4.31
CA ILE A 28 2.16 11.80 -5.56
C ILE A 28 1.59 10.92 -6.67
N ALA A 29 1.31 9.67 -6.31
CA ALA A 29 0.75 8.66 -7.21
C ALA A 29 0.00 7.61 -6.40
N MET A 30 -1.04 7.03 -6.99
CA MET A 30 -1.75 5.90 -6.43
C MET A 30 -2.29 4.98 -7.53
N ALA A 31 -2.33 3.69 -7.24
CA ALA A 31 -2.92 2.67 -8.12
C ALA A 31 -3.49 1.53 -7.29
N ALA A 32 -4.66 1.00 -7.66
CA ALA A 32 -5.07 -0.31 -7.19
C ALA A 32 -4.01 -1.34 -7.59
N MET A 33 -3.88 -2.43 -6.82
CA MET A 33 -2.86 -3.44 -7.09
C MET A 33 -2.94 -3.93 -8.53
N PRO A 34 -1.88 -3.72 -9.34
CA PRO A 34 -1.84 -4.23 -10.70
C PRO A 34 -1.84 -5.76 -10.70
N THR A 35 -2.81 -6.34 -11.39
CA THR A 35 -2.93 -7.80 -11.47
C THR A 35 -3.07 -8.25 -12.92
N ARG A 36 -2.65 -9.50 -13.19
CA ARG A 36 -2.89 -10.18 -14.45
C ARG A 36 -3.57 -11.54 -14.20
N LYS A 37 -4.29 -12.03 -15.21
CA LYS A 37 -4.91 -13.35 -15.17
C LYS A 37 -3.88 -14.46 -15.40
N LYS A 38 -4.00 -15.54 -14.66
CA LYS A 38 -3.36 -16.83 -14.91
C LYS A 38 -4.41 -17.94 -14.91
N SER A 39 -4.03 -19.18 -15.25
CA SER A 39 -4.96 -20.32 -15.32
C SER A 39 -5.71 -20.59 -14.01
N SER A 40 -5.11 -20.30 -12.86
CA SER A 40 -5.65 -20.54 -11.52
C SER A 40 -6.16 -19.27 -10.79
N GLY A 41 -6.43 -18.18 -11.52
CA GLY A 41 -6.93 -16.93 -10.92
C GLY A 41 -6.12 -15.69 -11.33
N ASN A 42 -5.96 -14.75 -10.42
CA ASN A 42 -5.16 -13.55 -10.64
C ASN A 42 -3.86 -13.62 -9.84
N GLU A 43 -2.83 -12.92 -10.32
CA GLU A 43 -1.57 -12.70 -9.61
C GLU A 43 -1.14 -11.25 -9.76
N VAL A 44 -0.22 -10.78 -8.91
CA VAL A 44 0.40 -9.46 -9.04
C VAL A 44 1.19 -9.38 -10.35
N ALA A 45 0.95 -8.35 -11.13
CA ALA A 45 1.68 -8.05 -12.36
C ALA A 45 2.97 -7.29 -12.00
N ALA A 46 4.06 -8.02 -11.77
CA ALA A 46 5.32 -7.46 -11.31
C ALA A 46 5.84 -6.34 -12.20
N GLU A 47 5.73 -6.50 -13.52
CA GLU A 47 6.13 -5.52 -14.52
C GLU A 47 5.37 -4.19 -14.39
N LEU A 48 4.08 -4.24 -14.04
CA LEU A 48 3.28 -3.03 -13.85
C LEU A 48 3.57 -2.36 -12.50
N VAL A 49 3.88 -3.14 -11.46
CA VAL A 49 4.38 -2.58 -10.18
C VAL A 49 5.72 -1.89 -10.38
N MET A 50 6.63 -2.50 -11.14
CA MET A 50 7.91 -1.88 -11.48
C MET A 50 7.70 -0.59 -12.27
N ALA A 51 6.82 -0.60 -13.27
CA ALA A 51 6.49 0.60 -14.05
C ALA A 51 5.91 1.73 -13.17
N PHE A 52 5.05 1.40 -12.20
CA PHE A 52 4.55 2.37 -11.22
C PHE A 52 5.69 2.99 -10.41
N ILE A 53 6.62 2.17 -9.90
CA ILE A 53 7.77 2.64 -9.12
C ILE A 53 8.69 3.52 -9.99
N ASP A 54 8.98 3.13 -11.22
CA ASP A 54 9.83 3.90 -12.15
C ASP A 54 9.17 5.22 -12.52
N GLY A 55 7.84 5.26 -12.59
CA GLY A 55 7.06 6.48 -12.84
C GLY A 55 7.09 7.51 -11.70
N LEU A 56 7.60 7.17 -10.51
CA LEU A 56 7.78 8.13 -9.42
C LEU A 56 8.91 9.15 -9.68
N HIS A 57 9.72 8.94 -10.74
CA HIS A 57 10.80 9.85 -11.18
C HIS A 57 11.73 10.32 -10.04
N CYS A 58 12.07 9.43 -9.12
CA CYS A 58 12.98 9.71 -8.02
C CYS A 58 14.22 8.79 -8.07
N ASP A 59 15.27 9.16 -7.35
CA ASP A 59 16.34 8.20 -7.07
C ASP A 59 15.81 7.13 -6.10
N ILE A 60 15.45 5.98 -6.66
CA ILE A 60 14.80 4.88 -5.94
C ILE A 60 15.67 4.31 -4.81
N ARG A 61 17.00 4.45 -4.90
CA ARG A 61 17.92 3.92 -3.88
C ARG A 61 18.07 4.84 -2.68
N SER A 62 18.10 6.16 -2.91
CA SER A 62 18.37 7.13 -1.85
C SER A 62 17.12 7.85 -1.34
N SER A 63 16.08 7.98 -2.17
CA SER A 63 14.91 8.81 -1.88
C SER A 63 13.62 8.02 -1.68
N LEU A 64 13.54 6.74 -2.07
CA LEU A 64 12.35 5.91 -1.93
C LEU A 64 12.49 4.95 -0.75
N THR A 65 11.48 4.94 0.12
CA THR A 65 11.29 3.92 1.16
C THR A 65 9.95 3.24 0.92
N VAL A 66 9.95 1.92 0.80
CA VAL A 66 8.76 1.10 0.58
C VAL A 66 8.33 0.43 1.88
N ILE A 67 7.04 0.42 2.15
CA ILE A 67 6.43 -0.28 3.27
C ILE A 67 5.47 -1.33 2.72
N ILE A 68 5.72 -2.60 3.03
CA ILE A 68 4.91 -3.72 2.57
C ILE A 68 4.22 -4.36 3.78
N GLU A 69 2.90 -4.50 3.71
CA GLU A 69 2.17 -5.21 4.74
C GLU A 69 2.54 -6.69 4.73
N THR A 70 2.83 -7.24 5.92
CA THR A 70 3.10 -8.67 6.07
C THR A 70 1.78 -9.43 6.13
N PRO A 71 1.57 -10.48 5.32
CA PRO A 71 0.36 -11.28 5.43
C PRO A 71 0.14 -11.81 6.84
N GLY A 72 -1.09 -11.73 7.30
CA GLY A 72 -1.47 -12.30 8.59
C GLY A 72 -1.31 -13.83 8.61
N LYS A 73 -1.26 -14.39 9.83
CA LYS A 73 -1.22 -15.85 10.03
C LYS A 73 -2.56 -16.53 9.78
N HIS A 74 -3.64 -15.75 9.81
CA HIS A 74 -5.01 -16.24 9.69
C HIS A 74 -5.68 -15.60 8.48
N SER A 75 -6.11 -16.41 7.54
CA SER A 75 -6.91 -16.04 6.39
C SER A 75 -8.15 -16.94 6.35
N PRO A 76 -9.24 -16.50 5.75
CA PRO A 76 -10.46 -17.30 5.63
C PRO A 76 -10.32 -18.57 4.79
N GLY A 77 -9.13 -18.84 4.21
CA GLY A 77 -8.83 -20.06 3.48
C GLY A 77 -7.37 -20.18 3.06
N ALA A 78 -6.88 -21.42 2.91
CA ALA A 78 -5.51 -21.70 2.53
C ALA A 78 -5.10 -21.05 1.20
N GLN A 79 -5.97 -21.08 0.20
CA GLN A 79 -5.72 -20.48 -1.12
C GLN A 79 -5.53 -18.96 -1.04
N ALA A 80 -6.36 -18.27 -0.25
CA ALA A 80 -6.22 -16.83 -0.04
C ALA A 80 -4.90 -16.51 0.67
N LEU A 81 -4.52 -17.30 1.66
CA LEU A 81 -3.26 -17.15 2.37
C LEU A 81 -2.06 -17.37 1.44
N CYS A 82 -2.06 -18.43 0.62
CA CYS A 82 -1.02 -18.67 -0.38
C CYS A 82 -0.90 -17.48 -1.35
N SER A 83 -2.02 -16.99 -1.89
CA SER A 83 -2.03 -15.85 -2.80
C SER A 83 -1.45 -14.58 -2.16
N MET A 84 -1.74 -14.32 -0.88
CA MET A 84 -1.17 -13.18 -0.16
C MET A 84 0.35 -13.32 0.03
N TRP A 85 0.84 -14.53 0.35
CA TRP A 85 2.27 -14.78 0.48
C TRP A 85 3.01 -14.74 -0.85
N ASP A 86 2.40 -15.23 -1.93
CA ASP A 86 2.93 -15.10 -3.30
C ASP A 86 3.09 -13.62 -3.68
N SER A 87 2.03 -12.84 -3.52
CA SER A 87 2.05 -11.40 -3.80
C SER A 87 3.13 -10.69 -2.98
N TYR A 88 3.21 -11.00 -1.69
CA TYR A 88 4.22 -10.45 -0.78
C TYR A 88 5.65 -10.82 -1.23
N GLY A 89 5.88 -12.08 -1.65
CA GLY A 89 7.15 -12.53 -2.19
C GLY A 89 7.59 -11.76 -3.43
N VAL A 90 6.67 -11.57 -4.38
CA VAL A 90 6.91 -10.78 -5.61
C VAL A 90 7.29 -9.34 -5.27
N LEU A 91 6.52 -8.68 -4.42
CA LEU A 91 6.75 -7.28 -4.05
C LEU A 91 8.10 -7.09 -3.33
N ARG A 92 8.45 -8.00 -2.43
CA ARG A 92 9.77 -8.01 -1.81
C ARG A 92 10.89 -8.20 -2.84
N ALA A 93 10.75 -9.17 -3.73
CA ALA A 93 11.76 -9.45 -4.75
C ALA A 93 11.99 -8.21 -5.65
N ILE A 94 10.94 -7.48 -6.03
CA ILE A 94 11.08 -6.22 -6.76
C ILE A 94 11.93 -5.22 -5.98
N CYS A 95 11.68 -5.04 -4.69
CA CYS A 95 12.47 -4.11 -3.87
C CYS A 95 13.93 -4.55 -3.77
N GLU A 96 14.19 -5.82 -3.53
CA GLU A 96 15.54 -6.38 -3.41
C GLU A 96 16.32 -6.24 -4.72
N VAL A 97 15.75 -6.63 -5.85
CA VAL A 97 16.40 -6.55 -7.18
C VAL A 97 16.69 -5.10 -7.59
N LYS A 98 15.77 -4.18 -7.30
CA LYS A 98 15.97 -2.74 -7.59
C LYS A 98 16.86 -2.03 -6.56
N GLY A 99 17.26 -2.71 -5.47
CA GLY A 99 18.04 -2.09 -4.38
C GLY A 99 17.24 -1.03 -3.61
N ILE A 100 15.93 -1.18 -3.53
CA ILE A 100 15.04 -0.25 -2.83
C ILE A 100 14.99 -0.58 -1.35
N ARG A 101 15.18 0.44 -0.50
CA ARG A 101 14.97 0.30 0.93
C ARG A 101 13.52 -0.05 1.22
N HIS A 102 13.29 -1.15 1.93
CA HIS A 102 11.92 -1.56 2.26
C HIS A 102 11.79 -2.07 3.70
N HIS A 103 10.62 -1.83 4.27
CA HIS A 103 10.24 -2.26 5.61
C HIS A 103 9.00 -3.15 5.53
N ARG A 104 9.02 -4.18 6.38
CA ARG A 104 7.89 -5.11 6.56
C ARG A 104 7.12 -4.68 7.80
N ILE A 105 5.80 -4.57 7.67
CA ILE A 105 4.97 -4.13 8.79
C ILE A 105 3.75 -5.03 8.93
N THR A 106 3.36 -5.35 10.16
CA THR A 106 2.10 -6.06 10.39
C THR A 106 0.92 -5.11 10.43
N PRO A 107 -0.31 -5.56 10.08
CA PRO A 107 -1.51 -4.74 10.22
C PRO A 107 -1.63 -4.11 11.60
N GLN A 108 -1.42 -4.89 12.66
CA GLN A 108 -1.55 -4.42 14.03
C GLN A 108 -0.60 -3.26 14.36
N THR A 109 0.61 -3.26 13.77
CA THR A 109 1.63 -2.25 14.07
C THR A 109 1.22 -0.88 13.53
N TRP A 110 0.87 -0.80 12.25
CA TRP A 110 0.51 0.48 11.66
C TRP A 110 -0.89 0.94 12.09
N GLN A 111 -1.87 0.00 12.21
CA GLN A 111 -3.22 0.32 12.66
C GLN A 111 -3.24 0.90 14.06
N LYS A 112 -2.46 0.36 15.00
CA LYS A 112 -2.35 0.91 16.36
C LYS A 112 -1.94 2.38 16.37
N LYS A 113 -1.08 2.80 15.44
CA LYS A 113 -0.58 4.19 15.35
C LYS A 113 -1.51 5.10 14.53
N MET A 114 -2.04 4.58 13.43
CA MET A 114 -2.82 5.37 12.48
C MET A 114 -4.31 5.42 12.82
N LEU A 115 -4.81 4.41 13.53
CA LEU A 115 -6.23 4.25 13.87
C LEU A 115 -6.45 4.19 15.40
N PRO A 116 -5.95 5.17 16.18
CA PRO A 116 -6.13 5.17 17.63
C PRO A 116 -7.62 5.29 17.97
N GLY A 117 -8.11 4.44 18.87
CA GLY A 117 -9.52 4.43 19.26
C GLY A 117 -10.45 3.67 18.32
N CYS A 118 -9.92 3.01 17.28
CA CYS A 118 -10.73 2.19 16.41
C CYS A 118 -11.27 0.96 17.15
N GLU A 119 -12.57 0.78 17.15
CA GLU A 119 -13.23 -0.38 17.73
C GLU A 119 -13.02 -1.64 16.87
N LYS A 120 -13.01 -2.80 17.52
CA LYS A 120 -12.87 -4.08 16.84
C LYS A 120 -14.04 -4.29 15.86
N GLY A 121 -13.72 -4.63 14.62
CA GLY A 121 -14.70 -4.84 13.55
C GLY A 121 -15.08 -3.57 12.76
N ASN A 122 -14.62 -2.38 13.17
CA ASN A 122 -14.90 -1.11 12.50
C ASN A 122 -13.69 -0.52 11.76
N THR A 123 -12.69 -1.35 11.44
CA THR A 123 -11.41 -0.87 10.90
C THR A 123 -11.57 -0.15 9.56
N LYS A 124 -12.34 -0.70 8.63
CA LYS A 124 -12.48 -0.12 7.27
C LYS A 124 -13.14 1.26 7.27
N PRO A 125 -14.34 1.45 7.83
CA PRO A 125 -14.96 2.78 7.87
C PRO A 125 -14.11 3.79 8.67
N PHE A 126 -13.44 3.33 9.72
CA PHE A 126 -12.57 4.18 10.52
C PHE A 126 -11.33 4.61 9.73
N ALA A 127 -10.68 3.69 9.01
CA ALA A 127 -9.53 3.98 8.14
C ALA A 127 -9.92 4.98 7.04
N GLU A 128 -11.08 4.81 6.40
CA GLU A 128 -11.60 5.77 5.42
C GLU A 128 -11.79 7.16 6.04
N SER A 129 -12.37 7.24 7.23
CA SER A 129 -12.56 8.53 7.91
C SER A 129 -11.23 9.24 8.21
N VAL A 130 -10.21 8.47 8.61
CA VAL A 130 -8.86 9.00 8.85
C VAL A 130 -8.22 9.48 7.55
N ALA A 131 -8.31 8.68 6.47
CA ALA A 131 -7.76 9.05 5.17
C ALA A 131 -8.41 10.33 4.61
N ARG A 132 -9.75 10.45 4.68
CA ARG A 132 -10.47 11.66 4.27
C ARG A 132 -10.10 12.89 5.09
N ARG A 133 -9.78 12.74 6.37
CA ARG A 133 -9.28 13.84 7.20
C ARG A 133 -7.87 14.26 6.82
N LEU A 134 -7.00 13.32 6.48
CA LEU A 134 -5.61 13.60 6.09
C LEU A 134 -5.52 14.18 4.67
N TRP A 135 -6.35 13.71 3.76
CA TRP A 135 -6.36 14.10 2.35
C TRP A 135 -7.80 14.34 1.87
N PRO A 136 -8.41 15.46 2.26
CA PRO A 136 -9.84 15.70 2.01
C PRO A 136 -10.20 15.86 0.53
N ALA A 137 -9.24 16.17 -0.32
CA ALA A 137 -9.45 16.30 -1.77
C ALA A 137 -9.43 14.93 -2.51
N GLU A 138 -8.97 13.85 -1.85
CA GLU A 138 -8.84 12.55 -2.48
C GLU A 138 -10.16 11.76 -2.44
N THR A 139 -10.52 11.19 -3.58
CA THR A 139 -11.75 10.38 -3.70
C THR A 139 -11.55 8.93 -3.28
N TRP A 140 -10.31 8.45 -3.27
CA TRP A 140 -9.91 7.06 -2.99
C TRP A 140 -10.53 6.05 -3.94
N LEU A 141 -10.89 6.45 -5.15
CA LEU A 141 -11.45 5.56 -6.17
C LEU A 141 -10.35 4.83 -6.91
N ALA A 142 -10.50 3.52 -7.14
CA ALA A 142 -9.57 2.75 -7.95
C ALA A 142 -9.51 3.23 -9.41
N THR A 143 -10.63 3.68 -9.93
CA THR A 143 -10.77 4.31 -11.27
C THR A 143 -11.90 5.33 -11.23
N ALA A 144 -11.94 6.23 -12.22
CA ALA A 144 -13.03 7.21 -12.36
C ALA A 144 -14.43 6.58 -12.54
N LYS A 145 -14.52 5.28 -12.85
CA LYS A 145 -15.78 4.54 -12.99
C LYS A 145 -16.29 3.94 -11.69
N CYS A 146 -15.46 3.93 -10.64
CA CYS A 146 -15.86 3.41 -9.33
C CYS A 146 -16.67 4.46 -8.58
N SER A 147 -17.65 4.03 -7.79
CA SER A 147 -18.49 4.88 -6.93
C SER A 147 -18.15 4.75 -5.45
N THR A 148 -17.39 3.74 -5.08
CA THR A 148 -17.01 3.47 -3.68
C THR A 148 -15.50 3.57 -3.49
N PRO A 149 -15.04 4.12 -2.36
CA PRO A 149 -13.62 4.13 -2.01
C PRO A 149 -13.02 2.73 -2.00
N HIS A 150 -11.76 2.66 -2.38
CA HIS A 150 -11.01 1.41 -2.48
C HIS A 150 -10.19 1.20 -1.20
N ASP A 151 -10.58 0.21 -0.39
CA ASP A 151 -9.93 -0.08 0.90
C ASP A 151 -8.41 -0.20 0.79
N GLY A 152 -7.93 -0.92 -0.23
CA GLY A 152 -6.49 -1.14 -0.41
C GLY A 152 -5.70 0.13 -0.74
N LEU A 153 -6.31 1.15 -1.38
CA LEU A 153 -5.66 2.46 -1.55
C LEU A 153 -5.59 3.21 -0.23
N ILE A 154 -6.65 3.14 0.56
CA ILE A 154 -6.71 3.77 1.89
C ILE A 154 -5.66 3.16 2.81
N ASP A 155 -5.59 1.83 2.89
CA ASP A 155 -4.63 1.12 3.75
C ASP A 155 -3.19 1.40 3.29
N ALA A 156 -2.91 1.37 1.99
CA ALA A 156 -1.60 1.73 1.44
C ALA A 156 -1.19 3.17 1.78
N ALA A 157 -2.13 4.14 1.68
CA ALA A 157 -1.86 5.53 2.05
C ALA A 157 -1.55 5.68 3.54
N LEU A 158 -2.31 5.02 4.40
CA LEU A 158 -2.09 5.06 5.85
C LEU A 158 -0.77 4.39 6.24
N MET A 159 -0.34 3.33 5.54
CA MET A 159 0.98 2.72 5.75
C MET A 159 2.12 3.64 5.29
N ALA A 160 1.98 4.33 4.16
CA ALA A 160 2.95 5.32 3.72
C ALA A 160 3.06 6.48 4.72
N GLU A 161 1.94 6.96 5.24
CA GLU A 161 1.86 8.00 6.26
C GLU A 161 2.48 7.54 7.59
N TYR A 162 2.23 6.29 7.99
CA TYR A 162 2.89 5.69 9.14
C TYR A 162 4.42 5.77 8.98
N ALA A 163 4.94 5.31 7.85
CA ALA A 163 6.38 5.33 7.60
C ALA A 163 6.97 6.74 7.59
N ARG A 164 6.23 7.71 7.05
CA ARG A 164 6.61 9.12 7.05
C ARG A 164 6.71 9.67 8.48
N ARG A 165 5.75 9.35 9.35
CA ARG A 165 5.74 9.77 10.77
C ARG A 165 6.85 9.13 11.59
N GLU A 166 7.10 7.84 11.36
CA GLU A 166 8.16 7.09 12.05
C GLU A 166 9.55 7.36 11.44
N LYS A 167 9.64 8.14 10.34
CA LYS A 167 10.90 8.51 9.63
C LYS A 167 11.72 7.28 9.21
N LEU A 168 11.04 6.24 8.71
CA LEU A 168 11.67 5.00 8.30
C LEU A 168 12.65 5.18 7.11
#